data_2f9efaba4f64dc204f09b5e373c6f8e0
#
_entry.id   2f9efaba4f64dc204f09b5e373c6f8e0
#
_cell.length_a   1.000
_cell.length_b   1.000
_cell.length_c   1.000
_cell.angle_alpha   90.00
_cell.angle_beta   90.00
_cell.angle_gamma   90.00
#
_symmetry.space_group_name_H-M   'P 1'
#
loop_
_entity.id
_entity.type
_entity.pdbx_description
1 polymer ?
#
loop_
_entity_poly.entity_id
_entity_poly.type
_entity_poly.pdbx_seq_one_letter_code
_entity_poly.pdbx_strand_id
1 'polypeptide(L)'
;DVKKYFDFERLFSVVTEGLTLEKKNKDAIKIPFSKSPKICITTNYAIKGAGNSFARRKWELELYQHYSKEYTPQDEFGRLFFGDWNDDEWCVFDNYMIQCLQLYLREGLIQSEFVNLRIRQLSAETSHDFVEWCGLLDDNIKNTKLEFGIKIYLNEMYFDFVNEYPDYAPKSKMTISRQRFYKWIHAYCVFKTGIKPFEGRDMTGKWIEIKEEESQINKHEDLF
;
A
#
# COMPACT_ATOMS: atom_id res chain seq x y z
N ASP A 1 -12.28 12.22 0.82
CA ASP A 1 -11.30 11.55 1.68
C ASP A 1 -12.00 10.49 2.54
N VAL A 2 -11.42 9.30 2.65
CA VAL A 2 -12.01 8.21 3.41
C VAL A 2 -11.17 7.83 4.62
N LYS A 3 -11.85 7.33 5.66
CA LYS A 3 -11.20 6.92 6.91
C LYS A 3 -10.45 5.58 6.74
N LYS A 4 -9.51 5.29 7.65
CA LYS A 4 -8.69 4.07 7.71
C LYS A 4 -9.47 2.74 7.57
N TYR A 5 -10.74 2.71 8.01
CA TYR A 5 -11.59 1.51 8.03
C TYR A 5 -12.70 1.55 6.98
N PHE A 6 -12.50 2.33 5.91
CA PHE A 6 -13.46 2.35 4.83
C PHE A 6 -13.54 0.97 4.15
N ASP A 7 -14.76 0.47 4.03
CA ASP A 7 -15.03 -0.80 3.37
C ASP A 7 -15.26 -0.56 1.86
N PHE A 8 -14.26 -0.88 1.08
CA PHE A 8 -14.26 -0.69 -0.36
C PHE A 8 -15.24 -1.63 -1.09
N GLU A 9 -15.57 -2.79 -0.50
CA GLU A 9 -16.48 -3.77 -1.11
C GLU A 9 -17.88 -3.21 -1.29
N ARG A 10 -18.27 -2.25 -0.46
CA ARG A 10 -19.56 -1.52 -0.63
C ARG A 10 -19.72 -0.81 -1.96
N LEU A 11 -18.63 -0.53 -2.65
CA LEU A 11 -18.65 0.13 -3.95
C LEU A 11 -18.69 -0.86 -5.12
N PHE A 12 -18.54 -2.17 -4.87
CA PHE A 12 -18.41 -3.16 -5.95
C PHE A 12 -19.62 -3.16 -6.88
N SER A 13 -20.84 -3.14 -6.36
CA SER A 13 -22.03 -3.10 -7.18
C SER A 13 -22.10 -1.83 -8.03
N VAL A 14 -21.77 -0.68 -7.44
CA VAL A 14 -21.82 0.62 -8.14
C VAL A 14 -20.80 0.66 -9.29
N VAL A 15 -19.60 0.10 -9.10
CA VAL A 15 -18.55 0.11 -10.13
C VAL A 15 -18.64 -1.03 -11.13
N THR A 16 -19.60 -1.97 -10.99
CA THR A 16 -19.77 -3.09 -11.93
C THR A 16 -21.18 -3.17 -12.55
N GLU A 17 -22.23 -2.86 -11.78
CA GLU A 17 -23.63 -3.09 -12.21
C GLU A 17 -24.38 -1.78 -12.48
N GLY A 18 -23.86 -0.68 -11.96
CA GLY A 18 -24.48 0.63 -12.01
C GLY A 18 -25.04 1.07 -10.65
N LEU A 19 -25.76 2.17 -10.64
CA LEU A 19 -26.25 2.83 -9.43
C LEU A 19 -27.76 2.78 -9.34
N THR A 20 -28.28 2.33 -8.19
CA THR A 20 -29.70 2.47 -7.87
C THR A 20 -29.88 3.64 -6.92
N LEU A 21 -30.70 4.62 -7.34
CA LEU A 21 -31.06 5.77 -6.52
C LEU A 21 -32.46 5.58 -5.95
N GLU A 22 -32.53 5.50 -4.63
CA GLU A 22 -33.80 5.44 -3.91
C GLU A 22 -34.10 6.79 -3.26
N LYS A 23 -35.20 7.38 -3.61
CA LYS A 23 -35.71 8.62 -3.00
C LYS A 23 -36.91 8.30 -2.14
N LYS A 24 -36.99 8.92 -0.98
CA LYS A 24 -38.15 8.75 -0.09
C LYS A 24 -39.47 9.03 -0.84
N ASN A 25 -40.40 8.07 -0.79
CA ASN A 25 -41.73 8.11 -1.42
C ASN A 25 -41.69 8.26 -2.95
N LYS A 26 -40.68 7.74 -3.63
CA LYS A 26 -40.59 7.67 -5.10
C LYS A 26 -40.05 6.33 -5.53
N ASP A 27 -40.33 5.93 -6.75
CA ASP A 27 -39.79 4.70 -7.35
C ASP A 27 -38.24 4.79 -7.46
N ALA A 28 -37.59 3.64 -7.29
CA ALA A 28 -36.16 3.53 -7.45
C ALA A 28 -35.72 3.76 -8.91
N ILE A 29 -34.74 4.60 -9.12
CA ILE A 29 -34.19 4.89 -10.45
C ILE A 29 -32.90 4.07 -10.62
N LYS A 30 -32.89 3.16 -11.58
CA LYS A 30 -31.68 2.40 -11.97
C LYS A 30 -30.88 3.14 -13.02
N ILE A 31 -29.66 3.48 -12.73
CA ILE A 31 -28.69 4.08 -13.64
C ILE A 31 -27.75 2.97 -14.13
N PRO A 32 -27.75 2.64 -15.44
CA PRO A 32 -26.88 1.59 -15.96
C PRO A 32 -25.41 1.97 -15.83
N PHE A 33 -24.52 0.97 -15.79
CA PHE A 33 -23.09 1.18 -15.62
C PHE A 33 -22.48 2.20 -16.58
N SER A 34 -22.91 2.19 -17.85
CA SER A 34 -22.43 3.13 -18.88
C SER A 34 -22.72 4.61 -18.57
N LYS A 35 -23.72 4.89 -17.73
CA LYS A 35 -24.12 6.23 -17.28
C LYS A 35 -23.84 6.48 -15.82
N SER A 36 -23.26 5.50 -15.11
CA SER A 36 -22.88 5.64 -13.69
C SER A 36 -21.66 6.53 -13.53
N PRO A 37 -21.58 7.31 -12.44
CA PRO A 37 -20.42 8.15 -12.16
C PRO A 37 -19.18 7.28 -11.94
N LYS A 38 -18.02 7.79 -12.35
CA LYS A 38 -16.73 7.24 -11.93
C LYS A 38 -16.43 7.70 -10.51
N ILE A 39 -15.84 6.82 -9.72
CA ILE A 39 -15.56 7.09 -8.31
C ILE A 39 -14.06 7.28 -8.15
N CYS A 40 -13.67 8.45 -7.65
CA CYS A 40 -12.31 8.74 -7.22
C CYS A 40 -12.28 8.88 -5.69
N ILE A 41 -11.31 8.21 -5.06
CA ILE A 41 -11.17 8.23 -3.60
C ILE A 41 -9.77 8.70 -3.27
N THR A 42 -9.67 9.72 -2.42
CA THR A 42 -8.41 10.15 -1.83
C THR A 42 -8.30 9.59 -0.41
N THR A 43 -7.12 9.12 -0.04
CA THR A 43 -6.87 8.58 1.30
C THR A 43 -5.38 8.58 1.61
N ASN A 44 -5.04 8.80 2.89
CA ASN A 44 -3.69 8.61 3.41
C ASN A 44 -3.44 7.16 3.88
N TYR A 45 -4.43 6.28 3.74
CA TYR A 45 -4.37 4.91 4.24
C TYR A 45 -4.37 3.92 3.09
N ALA A 46 -3.65 2.80 3.24
CA ALA A 46 -3.79 1.67 2.34
C ALA A 46 -5.21 1.09 2.42
N ILE A 47 -5.84 0.91 1.27
CA ILE A 47 -7.17 0.32 1.19
C ILE A 47 -7.04 -1.19 1.39
N LYS A 48 -7.73 -1.71 2.40
CA LYS A 48 -7.77 -3.14 2.69
C LYS A 48 -8.62 -3.87 1.66
N GLY A 49 -8.15 -5.03 1.25
CA GLY A 49 -8.81 -5.93 0.35
C GLY A 49 -7.81 -6.75 -0.45
N ALA A 50 -8.15 -7.98 -0.76
CA ALA A 50 -7.29 -8.91 -1.47
C ALA A 50 -8.09 -9.72 -2.52
N GLY A 51 -7.36 -10.30 -3.47
CA GLY A 51 -7.91 -11.19 -4.48
C GLY A 51 -8.23 -10.51 -5.81
N ASN A 52 -8.42 -11.35 -6.83
CA ASN A 52 -8.60 -10.92 -8.23
C ASN A 52 -9.84 -10.04 -8.45
N SER A 53 -10.89 -10.26 -7.66
CA SER A 53 -12.11 -9.46 -7.73
C SER A 53 -11.87 -8.01 -7.31
N PHE A 54 -11.06 -7.83 -6.28
CA PHE A 54 -10.68 -6.53 -5.76
C PHE A 54 -9.73 -5.80 -6.73
N ALA A 55 -8.67 -6.48 -7.18
CA ALA A 55 -7.67 -5.92 -8.09
C ALA A 55 -8.27 -5.39 -9.41
N ARG A 56 -9.27 -6.09 -9.97
CA ARG A 56 -9.94 -5.68 -11.23
C ARG A 56 -10.84 -4.44 -11.11
N ARG A 57 -11.21 -4.05 -9.89
CA ARG A 57 -12.13 -2.93 -9.63
C ARG A 57 -11.44 -1.68 -9.10
N LYS A 58 -10.15 -1.78 -8.85
CA LYS A 58 -9.36 -0.73 -8.23
C LYS A 58 -8.17 -0.38 -9.13
N TRP A 59 -7.99 0.90 -9.34
CA TRP A 59 -6.74 1.46 -9.86
C TRP A 59 -6.22 2.44 -8.82
N GLU A 60 -4.99 2.23 -8.37
CA GLU A 60 -4.34 3.07 -7.35
C GLU A 60 -3.27 3.92 -8.00
N LEU A 61 -3.22 5.18 -7.56
CA LEU A 61 -2.15 6.11 -7.84
C LEU A 61 -1.56 6.56 -6.52
N GLU A 62 -0.25 6.48 -6.40
CA GLU A 62 0.47 7.01 -5.27
C GLU A 62 1.16 8.32 -5.67
N LEU A 63 0.94 9.36 -4.87
CA LEU A 63 1.63 10.64 -5.03
C LEU A 63 2.86 10.64 -4.12
N TYR A 64 4.00 11.01 -4.69
CA TYR A 64 5.22 11.22 -3.93
C TYR A 64 5.06 12.41 -2.99
N GLN A 65 5.55 12.27 -1.75
CA GLN A 65 5.51 13.34 -0.76
C GLN A 65 6.68 14.29 -1.01
N HIS A 66 6.45 15.29 -1.85
CA HIS A 66 7.42 16.34 -2.14
C HIS A 66 7.34 17.48 -1.13
N TYR A 67 6.12 17.87 -0.75
CA TYR A 67 5.89 18.97 0.16
C TYR A 67 5.80 18.53 1.62
N SER A 68 6.24 19.42 2.51
CA SER A 68 6.20 19.26 3.96
C SER A 68 5.53 20.47 4.62
N LYS A 69 5.55 20.52 5.96
CA LYS A 69 5.10 21.71 6.69
C LYS A 69 6.07 22.87 6.57
N GLU A 70 7.34 22.56 6.34
CA GLU A 70 8.46 23.50 6.22
C GLU A 70 8.71 23.94 4.77
N TYR A 71 8.16 23.22 3.79
CA TYR A 71 8.31 23.49 2.38
C TYR A 71 7.00 23.21 1.65
N THR A 72 6.27 24.25 1.34
CA THR A 72 4.93 24.20 0.74
C THR A 72 4.98 24.57 -0.75
N PRO A 73 3.93 24.27 -1.54
CA PRO A 73 3.82 24.77 -2.92
C PRO A 73 3.95 26.29 -3.02
N GLN A 74 3.44 27.02 -2.02
CA GLN A 74 3.55 28.48 -2.02
C GLN A 74 4.98 28.94 -1.80
N ASP A 75 5.79 28.22 -1.01
CA ASP A 75 7.21 28.53 -0.84
C ASP A 75 7.99 28.28 -2.14
N GLU A 76 7.64 27.25 -2.88
CA GLU A 76 8.30 26.91 -4.16
C GLU A 76 7.93 27.87 -5.28
N PHE A 77 6.65 28.22 -5.41
CA PHE A 77 6.14 29.00 -6.57
C PHE A 77 5.83 30.45 -6.24
N GLY A 78 5.95 30.88 -4.97
CA GLY A 78 5.70 32.25 -4.52
C GLY A 78 4.24 32.70 -4.58
N ARG A 79 3.28 31.78 -4.87
CA ARG A 79 1.86 32.07 -5.06
C ARG A 79 0.98 30.83 -4.94
N LEU A 80 -0.32 31.06 -4.84
CA LEU A 80 -1.30 29.95 -4.82
C LEU A 80 -1.60 29.45 -6.23
N PHE A 81 -1.61 28.13 -6.39
CA PHE A 81 -2.07 27.51 -7.63
C PHE A 81 -3.56 27.73 -7.82
N PHE A 82 -3.95 27.92 -9.07
CA PHE A 82 -5.32 28.19 -9.54
C PHE A 82 -5.92 29.51 -9.08
N GLY A 83 -5.64 29.96 -7.84
CA GLY A 83 -6.17 31.19 -7.30
C GLY A 83 -5.54 32.46 -7.89
N ASP A 84 -4.23 32.44 -8.09
CA ASP A 84 -3.43 33.61 -8.52
C ASP A 84 -3.01 33.51 -10.00
N TRP A 85 -3.55 32.53 -10.74
CA TRP A 85 -3.19 32.35 -12.16
C TRP A 85 -3.88 33.35 -13.07
N ASN A 86 -3.12 33.85 -14.05
CA ASN A 86 -3.65 34.63 -15.16
C ASN A 86 -4.14 33.74 -16.32
N ASP A 87 -4.71 34.34 -17.36
CA ASP A 87 -5.28 33.64 -18.50
C ASP A 87 -4.24 32.82 -19.27
N ASP A 88 -3.00 33.31 -19.39
CA ASP A 88 -1.92 32.58 -20.08
C ASP A 88 -1.56 31.29 -19.34
N GLU A 89 -1.54 31.31 -18.02
CA GLU A 89 -1.26 30.14 -17.19
C GLU A 89 -2.39 29.11 -17.25
N TRP A 90 -3.63 29.59 -17.27
CA TRP A 90 -4.79 28.72 -17.50
C TRP A 90 -4.69 28.06 -18.88
N CYS A 91 -4.30 28.78 -19.94
CA CYS A 91 -4.06 28.22 -21.26
C CYS A 91 -2.95 27.15 -21.26
N VAL A 92 -1.86 27.36 -20.53
CA VAL A 92 -0.79 26.35 -20.40
C VAL A 92 -1.30 25.09 -19.69
N PHE A 93 -2.06 25.26 -18.60
CA PHE A 93 -2.66 24.16 -17.88
C PHE A 93 -3.65 23.36 -18.75
N ASP A 94 -4.54 24.03 -19.47
CA ASP A 94 -5.51 23.39 -20.35
C ASP A 94 -4.82 22.60 -21.48
N ASN A 95 -3.77 23.14 -22.08
CA ASN A 95 -2.97 22.43 -23.07
C ASN A 95 -2.28 21.20 -22.50
N TYR A 96 -1.77 21.27 -21.27
CA TYR A 96 -1.22 20.12 -20.59
C TYR A 96 -2.29 19.04 -20.34
N MET A 97 -3.47 19.44 -19.88
CA MET A 97 -4.59 18.52 -19.63
C MET A 97 -5.07 17.85 -20.93
N ILE A 98 -5.08 18.58 -22.05
CA ILE A 98 -5.40 18.03 -23.37
C ILE A 98 -4.33 16.98 -23.78
N GLN A 99 -3.05 17.24 -23.56
CA GLN A 99 -1.99 16.26 -23.83
C GLN A 99 -2.13 15.01 -22.95
N CYS A 100 -2.46 15.15 -21.69
CA CYS A 100 -2.77 14.02 -20.79
C CYS A 100 -3.95 13.20 -21.32
N LEU A 101 -5.01 13.86 -21.79
CA LEU A 101 -6.17 13.19 -22.37
C LEU A 101 -5.80 12.45 -23.66
N GLN A 102 -5.01 13.04 -24.54
CA GLN A 102 -4.51 12.39 -25.75
C GLN A 102 -3.65 11.16 -25.43
N LEU A 103 -2.79 11.25 -24.40
CA LEU A 103 -2.00 10.13 -23.93
C LEU A 103 -2.91 9.00 -23.43
N TYR A 104 -3.88 9.33 -22.59
CA TYR A 104 -4.85 8.36 -22.09
C TYR A 104 -5.67 7.68 -23.21
N LEU A 105 -6.11 8.43 -24.21
CA LEU A 105 -6.85 7.87 -25.34
C LEU A 105 -6.00 6.92 -26.20
N ARG A 106 -4.69 7.14 -26.26
CA ARG A 106 -3.76 6.31 -27.00
C ARG A 106 -3.29 5.08 -26.24
N GLU A 107 -2.90 5.24 -24.96
CA GLU A 107 -2.23 4.21 -24.17
C GLU A 107 -3.16 3.56 -23.11
N GLY A 108 -4.30 4.17 -22.81
CA GLY A 108 -5.15 3.77 -21.68
C GLY A 108 -4.57 4.20 -20.33
N LEU A 109 -4.94 3.46 -19.28
CA LEU A 109 -4.41 3.69 -17.93
C LEU A 109 -3.00 3.11 -17.83
N ILE A 110 -2.03 3.98 -17.64
CA ILE A 110 -0.62 3.58 -17.42
C ILE A 110 -0.45 3.26 -15.94
N GLN A 111 -0.04 2.03 -15.62
CA GLN A 111 0.30 1.65 -14.25
C GLN A 111 1.68 2.18 -13.89
N SER A 112 1.75 2.84 -12.73
CA SER A 112 3.02 3.21 -12.11
C SER A 112 3.46 2.13 -11.12
N GLU A 113 4.75 1.99 -10.94
CA GLU A 113 5.29 1.18 -9.85
C GLU A 113 5.03 1.87 -8.51
N PHE A 114 4.58 1.09 -7.54
CA PHE A 114 4.29 1.60 -6.20
C PHE A 114 5.46 1.29 -5.28
N VAL A 115 6.16 2.32 -4.81
CA VAL A 115 7.26 2.15 -3.85
C VAL A 115 6.72 2.09 -2.42
N ASN A 116 5.90 3.05 -2.05
CA ASN A 116 5.41 3.18 -0.67
C ASN A 116 4.11 2.43 -0.39
N LEU A 117 3.32 2.09 -1.43
CA LEU A 117 2.07 1.36 -1.23
C LEU A 117 2.29 0.00 -0.56
N ARG A 118 3.31 -0.75 -0.97
CA ARG A 118 3.64 -2.05 -0.36
C ARG A 118 4.01 -1.89 1.11
N ILE A 119 4.80 -0.86 1.46
CA ILE A 119 5.16 -0.53 2.85
C ILE A 119 3.91 -0.15 3.64
N ARG A 120 3.01 0.67 3.09
CA ARG A 120 1.74 1.04 3.74
C ARG A 120 0.81 -0.15 3.92
N GLN A 121 0.76 -1.08 2.97
CA GLN A 121 0.01 -2.33 3.10
C GLN A 121 0.55 -3.18 4.25
N LEU A 122 1.87 -3.35 4.34
CA LEU A 122 2.51 -4.05 5.46
C LEU A 122 2.23 -3.33 6.79
N SER A 123 2.33 -2.01 6.84
CA SER A 123 2.00 -1.22 8.03
C SER A 123 0.52 -1.34 8.44
N ALA A 124 -0.40 -1.47 7.49
CA ALA A 124 -1.82 -1.67 7.77
C ALA A 124 -2.13 -3.09 8.28
N GLU A 125 -1.39 -4.09 7.83
CA GLU A 125 -1.49 -5.49 8.28
C GLU A 125 -0.83 -5.71 9.65
N THR A 126 0.23 -4.98 9.92
CA THR A 126 1.05 -5.08 11.13
C THR A 126 0.86 -3.85 12.05
N SER A 127 1.88 -2.99 12.11
CA SER A 127 1.84 -1.65 12.71
C SER A 127 2.91 -0.77 12.08
N HIS A 128 2.81 0.54 12.30
CA HIS A 128 3.82 1.51 11.86
C HIS A 128 5.16 1.23 12.55
N ASP A 129 5.13 1.04 13.86
CA ASP A 129 6.32 0.77 14.68
C ASP A 129 7.03 -0.53 14.27
N PHE A 130 6.28 -1.55 13.85
CA PHE A 130 6.87 -2.77 13.30
C PHE A 130 7.58 -2.53 11.97
N VAL A 131 7.00 -1.72 11.09
CA VAL A 131 7.62 -1.37 9.81
C VAL A 131 8.88 -0.54 10.01
N GLU A 132 8.87 0.38 10.99
CA GLU A 132 10.04 1.14 11.42
C GLU A 132 11.12 0.21 11.99
N TRP A 133 10.76 -0.69 12.90
CA TRP A 133 11.65 -1.70 13.47
C TRP A 133 12.30 -2.60 12.41
N CYS A 134 11.57 -2.90 11.32
CA CYS A 134 12.11 -3.63 10.17
C CYS A 134 13.08 -2.79 9.31
N GLY A 135 13.27 -1.49 9.59
CA GLY A 135 14.13 -0.60 8.82
C GLY A 135 13.60 -0.28 7.42
N LEU A 136 12.27 -0.21 7.26
CA LEU A 136 11.64 0.04 5.95
C LEU A 136 11.25 1.50 5.72
N LEU A 137 11.37 2.37 6.73
CA LEU A 137 10.97 3.78 6.65
C LEU A 137 12.15 4.71 6.40
N ASP A 138 13.36 4.26 6.69
CA ASP A 138 14.60 5.02 6.47
C ASP A 138 15.64 4.09 5.82
N ASP A 139 16.10 4.45 4.62
CA ASP A 139 17.10 3.68 3.87
C ASP A 139 18.46 3.58 4.60
N ASN A 140 18.70 4.44 5.57
CA ASN A 140 19.92 4.43 6.38
C ASN A 140 19.83 3.46 7.56
N ILE A 141 18.63 3.00 7.94
CA ILE A 141 18.40 2.10 9.06
C ILE A 141 18.14 0.70 8.51
N LYS A 142 19.15 -0.15 8.51
CA LYS A 142 18.99 -1.58 8.18
C LYS A 142 18.81 -2.38 9.44
N ASN A 143 17.73 -3.12 9.55
CA ASN A 143 17.60 -4.13 10.60
C ASN A 143 18.40 -5.37 10.21
N THR A 144 19.61 -5.48 10.77
CA THR A 144 20.54 -6.59 10.53
C THR A 144 20.06 -7.94 11.09
N LYS A 145 18.99 -7.94 11.89
CA LYS A 145 18.42 -9.15 12.51
C LYS A 145 17.48 -9.94 11.59
N LEU A 146 17.04 -9.32 10.49
CA LEU A 146 16.16 -9.93 9.49
C LEU A 146 16.91 -10.17 8.18
N GLU A 147 18.10 -10.75 8.27
CA GLU A 147 18.97 -11.03 7.13
C GLU A 147 18.57 -12.34 6.40
N PHE A 148 18.95 -12.41 5.12
CA PHE A 148 18.74 -13.59 4.29
C PHE A 148 19.70 -14.72 4.65
N GLY A 149 19.24 -15.96 4.54
CA GLY A 149 20.06 -17.15 4.67
C GLY A 149 20.45 -17.52 6.11
N ILE A 150 19.93 -16.82 7.10
CA ILE A 150 20.19 -17.12 8.52
C ILE A 150 18.91 -17.58 9.23
N LYS A 151 19.09 -18.40 10.27
CA LYS A 151 17.99 -18.77 11.17
C LYS A 151 17.64 -17.62 12.09
N ILE A 152 16.41 -17.17 12.02
CA ILE A 152 15.85 -16.09 12.83
C ILE A 152 14.93 -16.72 13.89
N TYR A 153 15.31 -16.65 15.15
CA TYR A 153 14.52 -17.21 16.24
C TYR A 153 13.38 -16.27 16.63
N LEU A 154 12.16 -16.67 16.37
CA LEU A 154 10.96 -15.84 16.50
C LEU A 154 10.73 -15.30 17.92
N ASN A 155 11.13 -16.06 18.93
CA ASN A 155 11.00 -15.63 20.33
C ASN A 155 11.98 -14.51 20.69
N GLU A 156 13.21 -14.57 20.17
CA GLU A 156 14.22 -13.54 20.34
C GLU A 156 13.77 -12.23 19.66
N MET A 157 13.28 -12.35 18.43
CA MET A 157 12.73 -11.19 17.69
C MET A 157 11.55 -10.55 18.39
N TYR A 158 10.67 -11.35 19.00
CA TYR A 158 9.57 -10.83 19.79
C TYR A 158 10.06 -10.00 20.98
N PHE A 159 11.02 -10.50 21.73
CA PHE A 159 11.56 -9.77 22.86
C PHE A 159 12.35 -8.53 22.43
N ASP A 160 13.07 -8.60 21.33
CA ASP A 160 13.79 -7.47 20.78
C ASP A 160 12.82 -6.34 20.40
N PHE A 161 11.75 -6.67 19.66
CA PHE A 161 10.71 -5.72 19.29
C PHE A 161 10.01 -5.10 20.51
N VAL A 162 9.63 -5.91 21.49
CA VAL A 162 8.91 -5.44 22.69
C VAL A 162 9.83 -4.61 23.60
N ASN A 163 11.13 -4.86 23.62
CA ASN A 163 12.08 -4.05 24.37
C ASN A 163 12.27 -2.67 23.72
N GLU A 164 12.27 -2.59 22.40
CA GLU A 164 12.38 -1.33 21.67
C GLU A 164 11.06 -0.55 21.69
N TYR A 165 9.92 -1.26 21.64
CA TYR A 165 8.57 -0.69 21.69
C TYR A 165 7.76 -1.23 22.90
N PRO A 166 7.97 -0.70 24.12
CA PRO A 166 7.37 -1.23 25.36
C PRO A 166 5.82 -1.19 25.38
N ASP A 167 5.21 -0.36 24.55
CA ASP A 167 3.75 -0.29 24.41
C ASP A 167 3.13 -1.60 23.91
N TYR A 168 3.92 -2.48 23.30
CA TYR A 168 3.51 -3.81 22.84
C TYR A 168 3.77 -4.92 23.87
N ALA A 169 4.40 -4.61 24.99
CA ALA A 169 4.72 -5.57 26.04
C ALA A 169 3.46 -6.18 26.67
N PRO A 170 3.55 -7.36 27.30
CA PRO A 170 2.45 -7.95 28.05
C PRO A 170 1.91 -6.99 29.10
N LYS A 171 0.58 -6.85 29.15
CA LYS A 171 -0.17 -5.92 30.04
C LYS A 171 -0.08 -4.45 29.67
N SER A 172 0.55 -4.09 28.57
CA SER A 172 0.56 -2.73 28.03
C SER A 172 -0.69 -2.43 27.20
N LYS A 173 -0.88 -1.14 26.85
CA LYS A 173 -2.07 -0.65 26.15
C LYS A 173 -2.26 -1.29 24.75
N MET A 174 -1.17 -1.57 24.04
CA MET A 174 -1.17 -2.15 22.69
C MET A 174 -0.66 -3.59 22.68
N THR A 175 -0.73 -4.29 23.80
CA THR A 175 -0.21 -5.65 23.98
C THR A 175 -0.37 -6.53 22.75
N ILE A 176 0.74 -7.13 22.29
CA ILE A 176 0.73 -8.09 21.19
C ILE A 176 1.07 -9.49 21.70
N SER A 177 0.33 -10.50 21.26
CA SER A 177 0.71 -11.89 21.51
C SER A 177 1.86 -12.33 20.62
N ARG A 178 2.70 -13.27 21.10
CA ARG A 178 3.76 -13.87 20.29
C ARG A 178 3.26 -14.43 18.96
N GLN A 179 2.09 -15.09 18.97
CA GLN A 179 1.50 -15.63 17.75
C GLN A 179 1.15 -14.55 16.72
N ARG A 180 0.65 -13.39 17.17
CA ARG A 180 0.35 -12.27 16.30
C ARG A 180 1.64 -11.64 15.76
N PHE A 181 2.65 -11.48 16.60
CA PHE A 181 3.96 -10.99 16.18
C PHE A 181 4.60 -11.92 15.14
N TYR A 182 4.52 -13.25 15.31
CA TYR A 182 5.02 -14.21 14.33
C TYR A 182 4.33 -14.07 12.97
N LYS A 183 3.03 -13.78 12.94
CA LYS A 183 2.32 -13.44 11.70
C LYS A 183 2.86 -12.17 11.05
N TRP A 184 3.26 -11.18 11.84
CA TRP A 184 3.89 -9.96 11.32
C TRP A 184 5.25 -10.24 10.68
N ILE A 185 6.07 -11.08 11.30
CA ILE A 185 7.34 -11.50 10.69
C ILE A 185 7.09 -12.26 9.37
N HIS A 186 6.09 -13.14 9.31
CA HIS A 186 5.73 -13.81 8.06
C HIS A 186 5.26 -12.83 6.98
N ALA A 187 4.45 -11.84 7.33
CA ALA A 187 4.04 -10.79 6.40
C ALA A 187 5.23 -9.99 5.87
N TYR A 188 6.20 -9.67 6.72
CA TYR A 188 7.46 -9.04 6.31
C TYR A 188 8.25 -9.91 5.33
N CYS A 189 8.37 -11.22 5.59
CA CYS A 189 9.09 -12.14 4.68
C CYS A 189 8.43 -12.15 3.29
N VAL A 190 7.09 -12.30 3.24
CA VAL A 190 6.33 -12.23 1.98
C VAL A 190 6.49 -10.87 1.29
N PHE A 191 6.51 -9.79 2.06
CA PHE A 191 6.78 -8.45 1.53
C PHE A 191 8.15 -8.35 0.86
N LYS A 192 9.20 -8.94 1.48
CA LYS A 192 10.58 -8.88 0.97
C LYS A 192 10.82 -9.81 -0.22
N THR A 193 10.29 -11.04 -0.19
CA THR A 193 10.65 -12.11 -1.13
C THR A 193 9.51 -12.56 -2.05
N GLY A 194 8.27 -12.14 -1.78
CA GLY A 194 7.09 -12.67 -2.46
C GLY A 194 6.63 -14.06 -2.00
N ILE A 195 7.46 -14.78 -1.24
CA ILE A 195 7.21 -16.15 -0.77
C ILE A 195 7.18 -16.24 0.76
N LYS A 196 6.56 -17.29 1.28
CA LYS A 196 6.60 -17.57 2.72
C LYS A 196 8.00 -18.03 3.13
N PRO A 197 8.48 -17.64 4.34
CA PRO A 197 9.77 -18.10 4.84
C PRO A 197 9.75 -19.62 5.08
N PHE A 198 10.93 -20.22 5.05
CA PHE A 198 11.10 -21.55 5.62
C PHE A 198 10.98 -21.48 7.13
N GLU A 199 10.33 -22.44 7.74
CA GLU A 199 10.13 -22.45 9.18
C GLU A 199 10.46 -23.84 9.76
N GLY A 200 10.93 -23.83 10.99
CA GLY A 200 11.25 -25.04 11.72
C GLY A 200 11.29 -24.81 13.22
N ARG A 201 11.66 -25.87 13.91
CA ARG A 201 11.85 -25.84 15.36
C ARG A 201 13.04 -26.72 15.72
N ASP A 202 13.87 -26.20 16.59
CA ASP A 202 14.97 -26.93 17.21
C ASP A 202 14.96 -26.74 18.75
N MET A 203 16.04 -27.10 19.43
CA MET A 203 16.14 -27.01 20.89
C MET A 203 16.07 -25.56 21.41
N THR A 204 16.48 -24.57 20.59
CA THR A 204 16.42 -23.15 20.92
C THR A 204 15.01 -22.59 20.77
N GLY A 205 14.21 -23.12 19.83
CA GLY A 205 12.83 -22.69 19.63
C GLY A 205 12.34 -22.74 18.20
N LYS A 206 11.28 -22.01 17.92
CA LYS A 206 10.78 -21.78 16.56
C LYS A 206 11.67 -20.79 15.85
N TRP A 207 12.03 -21.10 14.63
CA TRP A 207 12.82 -20.23 13.77
C TRP A 207 12.21 -20.13 12.35
N ILE A 208 12.57 -19.09 11.65
CA ILE A 208 12.34 -18.90 10.23
C ILE A 208 13.67 -18.63 9.52
N GLU A 209 13.70 -18.86 8.22
CA GLU A 209 14.80 -18.49 7.33
C GLU A 209 14.24 -17.81 6.09
N ILE A 210 14.73 -16.61 5.81
CA ILE A 210 14.36 -15.85 4.62
C ILE A 210 15.32 -16.25 3.51
N LYS A 211 14.81 -16.84 2.42
CA LYS A 211 15.62 -17.18 1.24
C LYS A 211 15.27 -16.25 0.09
N GLU A 212 16.28 -15.88 -0.68
CA GLU A 212 16.07 -15.25 -1.97
C GLU A 212 15.43 -16.29 -2.92
N GLU A 213 14.51 -15.83 -3.77
CA GLU A 213 14.03 -16.64 -4.88
C GLU A 213 15.25 -16.93 -5.77
N GLU A 214 15.67 -18.19 -5.89
CA GLU A 214 16.62 -18.60 -6.92
C GLU A 214 15.98 -18.22 -8.27
N SER A 215 16.50 -17.15 -8.86
CA SER A 215 16.07 -16.72 -10.19
C SER A 215 16.13 -17.93 -11.11
N GLN A 216 14.98 -18.33 -11.68
CA GLN A 216 14.87 -19.37 -12.71
C GLN A 216 15.59 -18.95 -13.99
N ILE A 217 16.89 -18.71 -13.92
CA ILE A 217 17.78 -18.43 -15.05
C ILE A 217 18.57 -19.70 -15.36
N ASN A 218 17.96 -20.83 -15.56
CA ASN A 218 18.61 -21.98 -16.21
C ASN A 218 17.61 -23.10 -16.53
N LYS A 219 16.65 -22.81 -17.43
CA LYS A 219 15.87 -23.87 -18.09
C LYS A 219 15.63 -23.62 -19.57
N HIS A 220 16.48 -22.88 -20.25
CA HIS A 220 16.37 -22.66 -21.70
C HIS A 220 17.68 -22.85 -22.48
N GLU A 221 18.70 -23.51 -21.92
CA GLU A 221 19.94 -23.80 -22.67
C GLU A 221 20.12 -25.28 -23.09
N ASP A 222 19.15 -26.15 -22.87
CA ASP A 222 19.25 -27.55 -23.36
C ASP A 222 18.16 -27.91 -24.39
N LEU A 223 17.92 -27.06 -25.36
CA LEU A 223 17.12 -27.38 -26.54
C LEU A 223 17.62 -26.65 -27.80
N PHE A 224 18.89 -26.94 -28.18
CA PHE A 224 19.34 -26.84 -29.57
C PHE A 224 20.46 -27.86 -29.83
#